data_c57a667ae65ba97926218bde52c84b3d
#
_entry.id   c57a667ae65ba97926218bde52c84b3d
#
_cell.length_a   1.000
_cell.length_b   1.000
_cell.length_c   1.000
_cell.angle_alpha   90.00
_cell.angle_beta   90.00
_cell.angle_gamma   90.00
#
_symmetry.space_group_name_H-M   'P 1'
#
loop_
_entity.id
_entity.type
_entity.pdbx_description
1 polymer ?
#
loop_
_entity_poly.entity_id
_entity_poly.type
_entity_poly.pdbx_seq_one_letter_code
_entity_poly.pdbx_strand_id
1 'polypeptide(L)'
;MRAVYMQEPHNVSMIEMANPQPGAGDVLIRIHRVGLCGTDLQSYRGVDALTNFPLVPGHELGGEVVSCGQNVPKELFPTGSRVTVKPYFNCGHCYPCQIHRINCCENSRTMGVQMQEGALCDYVAVPYQNVLDCGKLSYEEIALIEPLSVGAHLVSRANIKEEEYVLIFGCGVIGSGAISAAYFRDAKVIV
;
A
#
# COMPACT_ATOMS: atom_id res chain seq x y z
N MET A 1 -13.72 -8.27 -14.18
CA MET A 1 -12.28 -8.12 -14.03
C MET A 1 -11.66 -9.40 -13.53
N ARG A 2 -10.37 -9.60 -13.87
CA ARG A 2 -9.60 -10.72 -13.34
C ARG A 2 -9.04 -10.34 -11.97
N ALA A 3 -8.93 -11.31 -11.08
CA ALA A 3 -8.30 -11.16 -9.78
C ALA A 3 -7.59 -12.46 -9.37
N VAL A 4 -6.48 -12.31 -8.66
CA VAL A 4 -5.85 -13.42 -7.93
C VAL A 4 -6.62 -13.57 -6.63
N TYR A 5 -7.14 -14.75 -6.37
CA TYR A 5 -7.98 -15.03 -5.21
C TYR A 5 -7.37 -16.11 -4.35
N MET A 6 -7.16 -15.79 -3.10
CA MET A 6 -6.62 -16.68 -2.09
C MET A 6 -7.79 -17.15 -1.21
N GLN A 7 -8.28 -18.36 -1.48
CA GLN A 7 -9.44 -18.95 -0.79
C GLN A 7 -9.10 -19.32 0.66
N GLU A 8 -7.92 -19.87 0.85
CA GLU A 8 -7.34 -20.34 2.10
C GLU A 8 -5.83 -20.50 1.92
N PRO A 9 -5.04 -20.79 2.95
CA PRO A 9 -3.62 -21.08 2.79
C PRO A 9 -3.34 -22.16 1.73
N HIS A 10 -2.32 -21.93 0.91
CA HIS A 10 -1.89 -22.78 -0.21
C HIS A 10 -2.90 -22.94 -1.35
N ASN A 11 -4.04 -22.26 -1.32
CA ASN A 11 -5.08 -22.34 -2.34
C ASN A 11 -5.27 -20.97 -3.00
N VAL A 12 -4.64 -20.78 -4.15
CA VAL A 12 -4.68 -19.55 -4.95
C VAL A 12 -5.19 -19.87 -6.35
N SER A 13 -6.10 -19.07 -6.84
CA SER A 13 -6.67 -19.20 -8.19
C SER A 13 -6.84 -17.83 -8.85
N MET A 14 -6.91 -17.83 -10.17
CA MET A 14 -7.37 -16.67 -10.94
C MET A 14 -8.90 -16.79 -11.08
N ILE A 15 -9.59 -15.74 -10.68
CA ILE A 15 -11.06 -15.68 -10.81
C ILE A 15 -11.49 -14.48 -11.67
N GLU A 16 -12.71 -14.55 -12.17
CA GLU A 16 -13.41 -13.38 -12.70
C GLU A 16 -14.41 -12.85 -11.68
N MET A 17 -14.42 -11.55 -11.47
CA MET A 17 -15.35 -10.87 -10.59
C MET A 17 -15.87 -9.57 -11.22
N ALA A 18 -16.95 -9.02 -10.70
CA ALA A 18 -17.49 -7.75 -11.16
C ALA A 18 -16.48 -6.62 -10.98
N ASN A 19 -16.45 -5.66 -11.90
CA ASN A 19 -15.67 -4.45 -11.71
C ASN A 19 -16.20 -3.67 -10.50
N PRO A 20 -15.32 -3.16 -9.62
CA PRO A 20 -15.77 -2.33 -8.51
C PRO A 20 -16.41 -1.04 -9.03
N GLN A 21 -17.48 -0.62 -8.38
CA GLN A 21 -18.12 0.66 -8.64
C GLN A 21 -17.64 1.66 -7.56
N PRO A 22 -17.04 2.79 -7.94
CA PRO A 22 -16.58 3.76 -6.95
C PRO A 22 -17.77 4.38 -6.20
N GLY A 23 -17.71 4.38 -4.88
CA GLY A 23 -18.62 5.16 -4.06
C GLY A 23 -18.43 6.67 -4.26
N ALA A 24 -19.27 7.48 -3.62
CA ALA A 24 -19.23 8.94 -3.79
C ALA A 24 -17.85 9.57 -3.46
N GLY A 25 -17.12 9.01 -2.49
CA GLY A 25 -15.80 9.49 -2.08
C GLY A 25 -14.62 8.66 -2.60
N ASP A 26 -14.86 7.74 -3.54
CA ASP A 26 -13.83 6.82 -4.00
C ASP A 26 -13.24 7.22 -5.35
N VAL A 27 -12.01 6.76 -5.57
CA VAL A 27 -11.33 6.78 -6.86
C VAL A 27 -11.25 5.36 -7.39
N LEU A 28 -11.69 5.15 -8.63
CA LEU A 28 -11.50 3.90 -9.37
C LEU A 28 -10.13 3.93 -10.05
N ILE A 29 -9.29 2.97 -9.71
CA ILE A 29 -7.92 2.85 -10.19
C ILE A 29 -7.80 1.57 -11.01
N ARG A 30 -7.26 1.69 -12.22
CA ARG A 30 -6.77 0.57 -13.02
C ARG A 30 -5.37 0.21 -12.57
N ILE A 31 -5.15 -1.04 -12.23
CA ILE A 31 -3.85 -1.51 -11.74
C ILE A 31 -2.95 -1.87 -12.93
N HIS A 32 -1.71 -1.39 -12.91
CA HIS A 32 -0.69 -1.68 -13.92
C HIS A 32 0.46 -2.55 -13.37
N ARG A 33 0.86 -2.31 -12.12
CA ARG A 33 1.92 -3.08 -11.43
C ARG A 33 1.56 -3.30 -9.97
N VAL A 34 1.92 -4.47 -9.47
CA VAL A 34 1.79 -4.81 -8.05
C VAL A 34 3.07 -5.52 -7.60
N GLY A 35 3.65 -5.06 -6.50
CA GLY A 35 4.69 -5.76 -5.79
C GLY A 35 4.12 -6.91 -4.96
N LEU A 36 4.91 -7.94 -4.73
CA LEU A 36 4.59 -9.03 -3.82
C LEU A 36 5.38 -8.86 -2.52
N CYS A 37 4.68 -8.57 -1.45
CA CYS A 37 5.25 -8.42 -0.11
C CYS A 37 5.54 -9.78 0.54
N GLY A 38 6.46 -9.78 1.50
CA GLY A 38 6.64 -10.92 2.40
C GLY A 38 5.37 -11.31 3.14
N THR A 39 4.48 -10.35 3.42
CA THR A 39 3.17 -10.58 4.03
C THR A 39 2.27 -11.42 3.13
N ASP A 40 2.24 -11.18 1.81
CA ASP A 40 1.47 -12.02 0.87
C ASP A 40 1.93 -13.49 0.90
N LEU A 41 3.26 -13.70 1.02
CA LEU A 41 3.83 -15.04 1.15
C LEU A 41 3.51 -15.69 2.50
N GLN A 42 3.48 -14.92 3.58
CA GLN A 42 3.07 -15.40 4.90
C GLN A 42 1.58 -15.76 4.93
N SER A 43 0.74 -14.95 4.32
CA SER A 43 -0.68 -15.25 4.11
C SER A 43 -0.86 -16.54 3.32
N TYR A 44 -0.16 -16.69 2.19
CA TYR A 44 -0.19 -17.93 1.41
C TYR A 44 0.21 -19.16 2.23
N ARG A 45 1.18 -19.03 3.13
CA ARG A 45 1.63 -20.12 4.02
C ARG A 45 0.71 -20.34 5.22
N GLY A 46 -0.27 -19.48 5.46
CA GLY A 46 -1.17 -19.55 6.61
C GLY A 46 -0.52 -19.22 7.95
N VAL A 47 0.61 -18.49 7.95
CA VAL A 47 1.34 -18.14 9.19
C VAL A 47 1.14 -16.66 9.59
N ASP A 48 0.51 -15.86 8.77
CA ASP A 48 0.12 -14.50 9.14
C ASP A 48 -1.21 -14.50 9.89
N ALA A 49 -1.14 -14.16 11.17
CA ALA A 49 -2.31 -14.15 12.06
C ALA A 49 -3.34 -13.04 11.75
N LEU A 50 -2.98 -12.06 10.94
CA LEU A 50 -3.85 -10.93 10.59
C LEU A 50 -4.63 -11.17 9.31
N THR A 51 -4.25 -12.15 8.52
CA THR A 51 -4.91 -12.43 7.24
C THR A 51 -6.29 -13.03 7.42
N ASN A 52 -7.28 -12.41 6.82
CA ASN A 52 -8.65 -12.92 6.76
C ASN A 52 -8.93 -13.52 5.39
N PHE A 53 -9.21 -14.82 5.34
CA PHE A 53 -9.60 -15.52 4.12
C PHE A 53 -11.13 -15.57 3.95
N PRO A 54 -11.62 -15.62 2.71
CA PRO A 54 -10.88 -15.47 1.45
C PRO A 54 -10.55 -14.00 1.15
N LEU A 55 -9.51 -13.74 0.32
CA LEU A 55 -9.11 -12.38 -0.06
C LEU A 55 -8.49 -12.29 -1.46
N VAL A 56 -8.45 -11.10 -2.01
CA VAL A 56 -7.55 -10.68 -3.08
C VAL A 56 -6.33 -10.07 -2.42
N PRO A 57 -5.11 -10.63 -2.56
CA PRO A 57 -3.92 -10.07 -1.92
C PRO A 57 -3.35 -8.85 -2.65
N GLY A 58 -2.24 -8.29 -2.14
CA GLY A 58 -1.47 -7.21 -2.76
C GLY A 58 -1.82 -5.82 -2.22
N HIS A 59 -0.78 -5.02 -1.93
CA HIS A 59 -0.89 -3.67 -1.38
C HIS A 59 0.23 -2.72 -1.85
N GLU A 60 1.16 -3.19 -2.65
CA GLU A 60 2.26 -2.44 -3.24
C GLU A 60 1.92 -2.15 -4.72
N LEU A 61 1.16 -1.10 -5.00
CA LEU A 61 0.57 -0.92 -6.33
C LEU A 61 1.00 0.37 -7.04
N GLY A 62 1.08 0.27 -8.35
CA GLY A 62 1.12 1.40 -9.28
C GLY A 62 -0.05 1.31 -10.27
N GLY A 63 -0.85 2.36 -10.35
CA GLY A 63 -2.06 2.37 -11.17
C GLY A 63 -2.38 3.73 -11.76
N GLU A 64 -3.50 3.77 -12.47
CA GLU A 64 -4.01 4.91 -13.21
C GLU A 64 -5.45 5.20 -12.82
N VAL A 65 -5.78 6.46 -12.59
CA VAL A 65 -7.15 6.90 -12.31
C VAL A 65 -8.04 6.71 -13.53
N VAL A 66 -9.13 5.97 -13.36
CA VAL A 66 -10.16 5.75 -14.39
C VAL A 66 -11.32 6.70 -14.21
N SER A 67 -11.83 6.82 -12.98
CA SER A 67 -12.92 7.72 -12.64
C SER A 67 -12.94 8.03 -11.15
N CYS A 68 -13.64 9.10 -10.79
CA CYS A 68 -13.81 9.54 -9.42
C CYS A 68 -15.30 9.61 -9.06
N GLY A 69 -15.62 9.31 -7.81
CA GLY A 69 -16.94 9.54 -7.23
C GLY A 69 -17.28 11.03 -7.14
N GLN A 70 -18.55 11.33 -7.00
CA GLN A 70 -19.07 12.70 -7.07
C GLN A 70 -18.54 13.67 -6.00
N ASN A 71 -18.09 13.15 -4.86
CA ASN A 71 -17.55 13.93 -3.74
C ASN A 71 -16.01 14.07 -3.78
N VAL A 72 -15.33 13.46 -4.77
CA VAL A 72 -13.90 13.62 -4.97
C VAL A 72 -13.65 14.95 -5.67
N PRO A 73 -12.78 15.84 -5.14
CA PRO A 73 -12.41 17.06 -5.84
C PRO A 73 -11.82 16.76 -7.21
N LYS A 74 -12.43 17.28 -8.27
CA LYS A 74 -12.14 16.91 -9.67
C LYS A 74 -10.70 17.23 -10.10
N GLU A 75 -10.12 18.27 -9.50
CA GLU A 75 -8.77 18.74 -9.77
C GLU A 75 -7.67 17.87 -9.14
N LEU A 76 -8.00 17.06 -8.12
CA LEU A 76 -6.99 16.24 -7.42
C LEU A 76 -6.52 15.04 -8.24
N PHE A 77 -7.45 14.39 -8.93
CA PHE A 77 -7.17 13.14 -9.63
C PHE A 77 -7.81 13.13 -11.02
N PRO A 78 -7.26 13.90 -11.99
CA PRO A 78 -7.69 13.78 -13.38
C PRO A 78 -7.58 12.35 -13.90
N THR A 79 -8.50 11.94 -14.76
CA THR A 79 -8.41 10.64 -15.45
C THR A 79 -7.06 10.50 -16.16
N GLY A 80 -6.40 9.36 -16.01
CA GLY A 80 -5.06 9.12 -16.51
C GLY A 80 -3.94 9.49 -15.54
N SER A 81 -4.24 10.11 -14.37
CA SER A 81 -3.24 10.38 -13.33
C SER A 81 -2.63 9.08 -12.83
N ARG A 82 -1.31 9.06 -12.69
CA ARG A 82 -0.57 7.93 -12.14
C ARG A 82 -0.56 8.00 -10.62
N VAL A 83 -1.00 6.94 -9.97
CA VAL A 83 -1.27 6.95 -8.53
C VAL A 83 -0.80 5.68 -7.84
N THR A 84 -0.54 5.80 -6.54
CA THR A 84 -0.50 4.68 -5.59
C THR A 84 -1.53 4.89 -4.48
N VAL A 85 -1.62 3.93 -3.56
CA VAL A 85 -2.56 3.95 -2.44
C VAL A 85 -1.81 3.74 -1.13
N LYS A 86 -2.15 4.51 -0.11
CA LYS A 86 -1.80 4.16 1.28
C LYS A 86 -2.69 2.99 1.68
N PRO A 87 -2.14 1.78 1.91
CA PRO A 87 -2.94 0.57 2.04
C PRO A 87 -3.63 0.40 3.42
N TYR A 88 -3.58 1.42 4.26
CA TYR A 88 -4.13 1.42 5.61
C TYR A 88 -5.34 2.34 5.70
N PHE A 89 -6.50 1.77 5.98
CA PHE A 89 -7.78 2.48 6.05
C PHE A 89 -8.21 2.61 7.50
N ASN A 90 -8.33 3.84 7.97
CA ASN A 90 -8.78 4.16 9.32
C ASN A 90 -10.24 4.61 9.34
N CYS A 91 -10.95 4.41 10.46
CA CYS A 91 -12.38 4.71 10.55
C CYS A 91 -12.70 6.20 10.74
N GLY A 92 -11.75 7.02 11.17
CA GLY A 92 -11.91 8.46 11.39
C GLY A 92 -12.64 8.88 12.67
N HIS A 93 -13.30 7.97 13.39
CA HIS A 93 -14.19 8.32 14.52
C HIS A 93 -13.86 7.65 15.85
N CYS A 94 -13.01 6.62 15.91
CA CYS A 94 -12.56 6.04 17.17
C CYS A 94 -11.59 7.00 17.90
N TYR A 95 -11.37 6.77 19.20
CA TYR A 95 -10.53 7.65 20.01
C TYR A 95 -9.14 7.89 19.42
N PRO A 96 -8.37 6.87 19.00
CA PRO A 96 -7.08 7.09 18.32
C PRO A 96 -7.17 7.97 17.08
N CYS A 97 -8.21 7.80 16.26
CA CYS A 97 -8.40 8.65 15.07
C CYS A 97 -8.67 10.11 15.45
N GLN A 98 -9.47 10.36 16.48
CA GLN A 98 -9.80 11.72 16.95
C GLN A 98 -8.57 12.48 17.47
N ILE A 99 -7.59 11.77 18.05
CA ILE A 99 -6.31 12.35 18.51
C ILE A 99 -5.20 12.22 17.46
N HIS A 100 -5.55 12.02 16.19
CA HIS A 100 -4.62 11.89 15.04
C HIS A 100 -3.61 10.75 15.13
N ARG A 101 -3.91 9.69 15.88
CA ARG A 101 -3.15 8.44 15.96
C ARG A 101 -3.78 7.37 15.06
N ILE A 102 -3.96 7.70 13.78
CA ILE A 102 -4.69 6.85 12.81
C ILE A 102 -4.07 5.46 12.64
N ASN A 103 -2.76 5.32 12.87
CA ASN A 103 -2.06 4.04 12.89
C ASN A 103 -2.47 3.10 14.03
N CYS A 104 -3.15 3.62 15.07
CA CYS A 104 -3.71 2.87 16.18
C CYS A 104 -5.24 2.74 16.08
N CYS A 105 -5.80 2.91 14.89
CA CYS A 105 -7.25 2.83 14.68
C CYS A 105 -7.80 1.47 15.12
N GLU A 106 -8.84 1.48 15.98
CA GLU A 106 -9.49 0.27 16.49
C GLU A 106 -10.19 -0.56 15.40
N ASN A 107 -10.56 0.10 14.28
CA ASN A 107 -11.21 -0.50 13.14
C ASN A 107 -10.33 -0.39 11.88
N SER A 108 -9.01 -0.54 12.05
CA SER A 108 -8.08 -0.50 10.94
C SER A 108 -8.34 -1.65 9.96
N ARG A 109 -8.26 -1.33 8.67
CA ARG A 109 -8.29 -2.32 7.59
C ARG A 109 -7.05 -2.16 6.75
N THR A 110 -6.45 -3.27 6.38
CA THR A 110 -5.25 -3.29 5.54
C THR A 110 -5.58 -3.94 4.21
N MET A 111 -5.31 -3.23 3.13
CA MET A 111 -5.53 -3.68 1.75
C MET A 111 -4.82 -5.03 1.50
N GLY A 112 -5.54 -6.00 0.98
CA GLY A 112 -4.97 -7.30 0.63
C GLY A 112 -4.48 -8.17 1.80
N VAL A 113 -4.87 -7.81 3.05
CA VAL A 113 -4.52 -8.55 4.28
C VAL A 113 -5.73 -8.70 5.19
N GLN A 114 -6.33 -7.58 5.60
CA GLN A 114 -7.39 -7.52 6.59
C GLN A 114 -8.62 -6.78 6.06
N MET A 115 -9.76 -7.47 5.92
CA MET A 115 -11.09 -6.88 5.67
C MET A 115 -11.16 -5.93 4.45
N GLN A 116 -10.13 -5.90 3.61
CA GLN A 116 -10.10 -5.09 2.40
C GLN A 116 -9.49 -5.90 1.26
N GLU A 117 -10.15 -5.86 0.11
CA GLU A 117 -9.64 -6.47 -1.11
C GLU A 117 -8.32 -5.78 -1.54
N GLY A 118 -7.39 -6.58 -2.04
CA GLY A 118 -6.08 -6.10 -2.46
C GLY A 118 -6.00 -5.72 -3.93
N ALA A 119 -4.79 -5.45 -4.35
CA ALA A 119 -4.47 -4.91 -5.68
C ALA A 119 -4.07 -5.96 -6.73
N LEU A 120 -3.99 -7.25 -6.38
CA LEU A 120 -3.74 -8.30 -7.38
C LEU A 120 -5.01 -8.58 -8.21
N CYS A 121 -5.54 -7.52 -8.85
CA CYS A 121 -6.69 -7.53 -9.73
C CYS A 121 -6.57 -6.42 -10.79
N ASP A 122 -7.51 -6.38 -11.75
CA ASP A 122 -7.46 -5.34 -12.80
C ASP A 122 -7.84 -3.94 -12.29
N TYR A 123 -8.74 -3.83 -11.30
CA TYR A 123 -9.26 -2.55 -10.79
C TYR A 123 -9.52 -2.58 -9.29
N VAL A 124 -9.31 -1.44 -8.62
CA VAL A 124 -9.73 -1.22 -7.23
C VAL A 124 -10.46 0.11 -7.10
N ALA A 125 -11.42 0.19 -6.17
CA ALA A 125 -12.05 1.44 -5.76
C ALA A 125 -11.68 1.72 -4.30
N VAL A 126 -11.08 2.88 -4.04
CA VAL A 126 -10.57 3.24 -2.71
C VAL A 126 -10.90 4.69 -2.36
N PRO A 127 -11.06 5.03 -1.07
CA PRO A 127 -11.27 6.40 -0.63
C PRO A 127 -10.17 7.33 -1.15
N TYR A 128 -10.55 8.49 -1.69
CA TYR A 128 -9.61 9.43 -2.30
C TYR A 128 -8.51 9.92 -1.35
N GLN A 129 -8.79 9.97 -0.03
CA GLN A 129 -7.82 10.34 1.00
C GLN A 129 -6.64 9.37 1.11
N ASN A 130 -6.82 8.15 0.60
CA ASN A 130 -5.78 7.13 0.55
C ASN A 130 -4.97 7.15 -0.75
N VAL A 131 -5.43 7.87 -1.77
CA VAL A 131 -4.76 7.96 -3.07
C VAL A 131 -3.67 9.01 -3.04
N LEU A 132 -2.51 8.69 -3.63
CA LEU A 132 -1.37 9.60 -3.77
C LEU A 132 -1.07 9.77 -5.26
N ASP A 133 -1.05 11.03 -5.72
CA ASP A 133 -0.57 11.35 -7.06
C ASP A 133 0.95 11.16 -7.13
N CYS A 134 1.39 10.45 -8.15
CA CYS A 134 2.79 10.07 -8.36
C CYS A 134 3.43 10.78 -9.56
N GLY A 135 2.73 11.72 -10.16
CA GLY A 135 3.24 12.57 -11.23
C GLY A 135 3.72 11.77 -12.43
N LYS A 136 5.04 11.85 -12.74
CA LYS A 136 5.64 11.24 -13.94
C LYS A 136 6.36 9.92 -13.68
N LEU A 137 6.36 9.39 -12.47
CA LEU A 137 6.98 8.12 -12.17
C LEU A 137 6.42 6.99 -13.03
N SER A 138 7.22 6.02 -13.40
CA SER A 138 6.76 4.79 -14.04
C SER A 138 5.91 3.95 -13.07
N TYR A 139 5.08 3.06 -13.56
CA TYR A 139 4.25 2.21 -12.69
C TYR A 139 5.09 1.25 -11.84
N GLU A 140 6.27 0.86 -12.31
CA GLU A 140 7.26 0.08 -11.57
C GLU A 140 7.81 0.88 -10.38
N GLU A 141 8.23 2.13 -10.60
CA GLU A 141 8.68 3.02 -9.53
C GLU A 141 7.57 3.30 -8.51
N ILE A 142 6.35 3.49 -8.99
CA ILE A 142 5.18 3.74 -8.14
C ILE A 142 4.88 2.54 -7.25
N ALA A 143 4.96 1.31 -7.75
CA ALA A 143 4.76 0.11 -6.96
C ALA A 143 5.80 -0.07 -5.83
N LEU A 144 6.97 0.54 -5.96
CA LEU A 144 8.02 0.54 -4.93
C LEU A 144 7.80 1.59 -3.83
N ILE A 145 6.89 2.54 -3.99
CA ILE A 145 6.68 3.64 -3.02
C ILE A 145 6.28 3.09 -1.64
N GLU A 146 5.33 2.16 -1.60
CA GLU A 146 4.86 1.59 -0.33
C GLU A 146 6.01 0.91 0.43
N PRO A 147 6.70 -0.11 -0.10
CA PRO A 147 7.73 -0.81 0.67
C PRO A 147 8.95 0.07 0.99
N LEU A 148 9.35 0.99 0.12
CA LEU A 148 10.43 1.93 0.40
C LEU A 148 10.03 2.93 1.51
N SER A 149 8.76 3.32 1.59
CA SER A 149 8.25 4.21 2.63
C SER A 149 8.38 3.60 4.03
N VAL A 150 8.27 2.28 4.16
CA VAL A 150 8.51 1.57 5.43
C VAL A 150 9.95 1.76 5.89
N GLY A 151 10.92 1.57 5.00
CA GLY A 151 12.34 1.82 5.29
C GLY A 151 12.62 3.29 5.66
N ALA A 152 12.03 4.23 4.93
CA ALA A 152 12.13 5.66 5.23
C ALA A 152 11.52 6.00 6.60
N HIS A 153 10.40 5.37 6.95
CA HIS A 153 9.76 5.54 8.26
C HIS A 153 10.64 5.02 9.39
N LEU A 154 11.31 3.88 9.23
CA LEU A 154 12.28 3.34 10.21
C LEU A 154 13.36 4.36 10.52
N VAL A 155 13.99 4.93 9.50
CA VAL A 155 15.05 5.95 9.63
C VAL A 155 14.50 7.22 10.32
N SER A 156 13.28 7.62 9.98
CA SER A 156 12.61 8.75 10.63
C SER A 156 12.35 8.48 12.12
N ARG A 157 11.88 7.28 12.47
CA ARG A 157 11.59 6.89 13.86
C ARG A 157 12.85 6.76 14.70
N ALA A 158 13.95 6.27 14.11
CA ALA A 158 15.27 6.22 14.75
C ALA A 158 15.90 7.60 14.96
N ASN A 159 15.33 8.66 14.32
CA ASN A 159 15.82 10.04 14.41
C ASN A 159 17.29 10.20 14.05
N ILE A 160 17.73 9.43 13.06
CA ILE A 160 19.11 9.38 12.57
C ILE A 160 19.56 10.77 12.10
N LYS A 161 20.77 11.17 12.51
CA LYS A 161 21.40 12.45 12.19
C LYS A 161 22.54 12.26 11.18
N GLU A 162 22.92 13.37 10.57
CA GLU A 162 24.13 13.50 9.76
C GLU A 162 25.36 12.94 10.51
N GLU A 163 26.25 12.27 9.77
CA GLU A 163 27.50 11.66 10.27
C GLU A 163 27.33 10.50 11.26
N GLU A 164 26.12 10.14 11.69
CA GLU A 164 25.91 8.97 12.55
C GLU A 164 26.16 7.65 11.80
N TYR A 165 26.72 6.67 12.49
CA TYR A 165 26.88 5.32 11.97
C TYR A 165 25.58 4.53 12.16
N VAL A 166 25.09 3.96 11.06
CA VAL A 166 23.84 3.17 11.03
C VAL A 166 24.14 1.78 10.48
N LEU A 167 23.92 0.77 11.30
CA LEU A 167 24.02 -0.63 10.88
C LEU A 167 22.65 -1.15 10.48
N ILE A 168 22.53 -1.66 9.24
CA ILE A 168 21.29 -2.21 8.69
C ILE A 168 21.50 -3.67 8.37
N PHE A 169 20.76 -4.56 9.05
CA PHE A 169 20.82 -6.00 8.78
C PHE A 169 19.81 -6.37 7.67
N GLY A 170 20.35 -6.71 6.50
CA GLY A 170 19.59 -7.20 5.33
C GLY A 170 19.29 -6.10 4.31
N CYS A 171 19.44 -6.46 3.03
CA CYS A 171 19.21 -5.59 1.87
C CYS A 171 17.97 -6.01 1.06
N GLY A 172 16.93 -6.58 1.69
CA GLY A 172 15.62 -6.75 1.04
C GLY A 172 15.00 -5.38 0.73
N VAL A 173 13.81 -5.35 0.14
CA VAL A 173 13.18 -4.09 -0.29
C VAL A 173 13.04 -3.06 0.84
N ILE A 174 12.68 -3.50 2.05
CA ILE A 174 12.59 -2.62 3.24
C ILE A 174 13.98 -2.12 3.66
N GLY A 175 14.98 -3.03 3.72
CA GLY A 175 16.36 -2.64 4.03
C GLY A 175 16.93 -1.67 3.01
N SER A 176 16.66 -1.87 1.73
CA SER A 176 17.07 -0.93 0.65
C SER A 176 16.43 0.44 0.84
N GLY A 177 15.16 0.50 1.24
CA GLY A 177 14.49 1.76 1.60
C GLY A 177 15.14 2.46 2.79
N ALA A 178 15.52 1.71 3.84
CA ALA A 178 16.22 2.24 5.01
C ALA A 178 17.62 2.73 4.65
N ILE A 179 18.38 1.98 3.84
CA ILE A 179 19.71 2.37 3.33
C ILE A 179 19.60 3.70 2.58
N SER A 180 18.68 3.80 1.61
CA SER A 180 18.48 5.01 0.82
C SER A 180 18.09 6.20 1.70
N ALA A 181 17.15 6.01 2.64
CA ALA A 181 16.70 7.09 3.52
C ALA A 181 17.78 7.55 4.50
N ALA A 182 18.62 6.65 5.02
CA ALA A 182 19.74 6.99 5.87
C ALA A 182 20.84 7.73 5.08
N TYR A 183 21.13 7.27 3.86
CA TYR A 183 22.06 7.93 2.94
C TYR A 183 21.64 9.37 2.62
N PHE A 184 20.35 9.60 2.35
CA PHE A 184 19.79 10.95 2.12
C PHE A 184 19.83 11.86 3.37
N ARG A 185 20.19 11.35 4.53
CA ARG A 185 20.42 12.10 5.76
C ARG A 185 21.92 12.26 6.05
N ASP A 186 22.76 11.96 5.09
CA ASP A 186 24.24 11.99 5.21
C ASP A 186 24.76 11.12 6.37
N ALA A 187 24.06 10.04 6.69
CA ALA A 187 24.50 9.05 7.67
C ALA A 187 25.52 8.07 7.04
N LYS A 188 26.39 7.51 7.87
CA LYS A 188 27.37 6.48 7.48
C LYS A 188 26.75 5.10 7.60
N VAL A 189 26.31 4.57 6.47
CA VAL A 189 25.55 3.29 6.42
C VAL A 189 26.50 2.12 6.31
N ILE A 190 26.30 1.11 7.17
CA ILE A 190 26.95 -0.21 7.14
C ILE A 190 25.82 -1.24 6.91
N VAL A 191 26.03 -2.18 5.99
CA VAL A 191 25.04 -3.23 5.62
C VAL A 191 25.64 -4.62 5.86
#